data_b6045b7e2825a37c41788f0413682185
#
_entry.id   b6045b7e2825a37c41788f0413682185
#
_cell.length_a   1.000
_cell.length_b   1.000
_cell.length_c   1.000
_cell.angle_alpha   90.00
_cell.angle_beta   90.00
_cell.angle_gamma   90.00
#
_symmetry.space_group_name_H-M   'P 1'
#
loop_
_entity.id
_entity.type
_entity.pdbx_description
1 polymer ?
#
loop_
_entity_poly.entity_id
_entity_poly.type
_entity_poly.pdbx_seq_one_letter_code
_entity_poly.pdbx_strand_id
1 'polypeptide(L)'
;MNRIEDAIKYKHSGYNCTQAVLMAYKDKLNIKEEDILKLSSGFLLGMGNMKGTCGALIAANMLLGLLNESKKRMMTLSANLVDEFEKKSGALICSDLKGIKIGKVLCSCDDCIKNAIEILENMLNEKE
;
A
#
# COMPACT_ATOMS: atom_id res chain seq x y z
N MET A 1 -6.24 7.67 -16.09
CA MET A 1 -6.33 7.98 -14.64
C MET A 1 -5.07 7.51 -13.95
N ASN A 2 -4.47 8.37 -13.13
CA ASN A 2 -3.24 8.05 -12.43
C ASN A 2 -3.58 7.57 -11.01
N ARG A 3 -3.33 6.29 -10.73
CA ARG A 3 -3.61 5.69 -9.42
C ARG A 3 -2.81 6.34 -8.29
N ILE A 4 -1.55 6.68 -8.56
CA ILE A 4 -0.67 7.32 -7.57
C ILE A 4 -1.22 8.68 -7.17
N GLU A 5 -1.56 9.51 -8.15
CA GLU A 5 -2.10 10.84 -7.89
C GLU A 5 -3.42 10.76 -7.11
N ASP A 6 -4.29 9.82 -7.48
CA ASP A 6 -5.56 9.62 -6.79
C ASP A 6 -5.34 9.22 -5.33
N ALA A 7 -4.43 8.27 -5.09
CA ALA A 7 -4.14 7.81 -3.74
C ALA A 7 -3.55 8.94 -2.88
N ILE A 8 -2.62 9.71 -3.42
CA ILE A 8 -2.03 10.84 -2.69
C ILE A 8 -3.10 11.88 -2.36
N LYS A 9 -4.01 12.14 -3.29
CA LYS A 9 -5.12 13.06 -3.07
C LYS A 9 -6.03 12.59 -1.93
N TYR A 10 -6.34 11.31 -1.89
CA TYR A 10 -7.12 10.74 -0.78
C TYR A 10 -6.37 10.90 0.54
N LYS A 11 -5.06 10.61 0.55
CA LYS A 11 -4.25 10.74 1.76
C LYS A 11 -4.29 12.17 2.30
N HIS A 12 -4.17 13.16 1.41
CA HIS A 12 -4.22 14.57 1.79
C HIS A 12 -5.62 15.05 2.16
N SER A 13 -6.66 14.24 1.89
CA SER A 13 -8.03 14.54 2.24
C SER A 13 -8.47 13.92 3.58
N GLY A 14 -7.52 13.35 4.33
CA GLY A 14 -7.77 12.85 5.68
C GLY A 14 -7.87 11.35 5.82
N TYR A 15 -7.74 10.59 4.72
CA TYR A 15 -7.74 9.12 4.81
C TYR A 15 -6.36 8.62 5.22
N ASN A 16 -6.30 7.45 5.87
CA ASN A 16 -5.01 6.85 6.19
C ASN A 16 -4.40 6.23 4.92
N CYS A 17 -3.12 5.82 5.00
CA CYS A 17 -2.41 5.29 3.82
C CYS A 17 -3.09 4.06 3.22
N THR A 18 -3.59 3.16 4.07
CA THR A 18 -4.28 1.95 3.62
C THR A 18 -5.55 2.31 2.87
N GLN A 19 -6.36 3.20 3.46
CA GLN A 19 -7.60 3.67 2.84
C GLN A 19 -7.32 4.36 1.51
N ALA A 20 -6.32 5.24 1.49
CA ALA A 20 -5.98 6.02 0.31
C ALA A 20 -5.64 5.13 -0.89
N VAL A 21 -4.81 4.12 -0.68
CA VAL A 21 -4.44 3.19 -1.75
C VAL A 21 -5.64 2.37 -2.22
N LEU A 22 -6.44 1.85 -1.29
CA LEU A 22 -7.63 1.08 -1.66
C LEU A 22 -8.64 1.92 -2.42
N MET A 23 -8.87 3.16 -1.97
CA MET A 23 -9.82 4.07 -2.63
C MET A 23 -9.40 4.44 -4.06
N ALA A 24 -8.10 4.49 -4.31
CA ALA A 24 -7.59 4.76 -5.66
C ALA A 24 -7.95 3.63 -6.65
N TYR A 25 -8.34 2.47 -6.15
CA TYR A 25 -8.72 1.31 -6.97
C TYR A 25 -10.19 0.95 -6.82
N LYS A 26 -11.01 1.81 -6.22
CA LYS A 26 -12.42 1.48 -5.92
C LYS A 26 -13.23 1.09 -7.17
N ASP A 27 -12.86 1.61 -8.32
CA ASP A 27 -13.50 1.27 -9.60
C ASP A 27 -13.27 -0.18 -10.01
N LYS A 28 -12.24 -0.82 -9.48
CA LYS A 28 -11.90 -2.22 -9.74
C LYS A 28 -12.44 -3.17 -8.70
N LEU A 29 -12.93 -2.63 -7.58
CA LEU A 29 -13.37 -3.45 -6.45
C LEU A 29 -14.90 -3.53 -6.44
N ASN A 30 -15.43 -4.74 -6.28
CA ASN A 30 -16.86 -4.94 -6.14
C ASN A 30 -17.25 -4.91 -4.66
N ILE A 31 -16.84 -3.83 -3.99
CA ILE A 31 -17.00 -3.62 -2.56
C ILE A 31 -17.51 -2.18 -2.36
N LYS A 32 -18.47 -2.00 -1.50
CA LYS A 32 -19.00 -0.67 -1.20
C LYS A 32 -17.92 0.20 -0.59
N GLU A 33 -17.88 1.46 -0.97
CA GLU A 33 -16.91 2.44 -0.46
C GLU A 33 -16.91 2.48 1.07
N GLU A 34 -18.10 2.47 1.68
CA GLU A 34 -18.25 2.45 3.14
C GLU A 34 -17.52 1.25 3.76
N ASP A 35 -17.64 0.08 3.13
CA ASP A 35 -17.00 -1.14 3.63
C ASP A 35 -15.48 -1.10 3.43
N ILE A 36 -15.02 -0.53 2.34
CA ILE A 36 -13.59 -0.32 2.11
C ILE A 36 -12.99 0.51 3.24
N LEU A 37 -13.67 1.61 3.58
CA LEU A 37 -13.18 2.52 4.62
C LEU A 37 -13.20 1.89 6.01
N LYS A 38 -14.25 1.14 6.33
CA LYS A 38 -14.35 0.45 7.61
C LYS A 38 -13.31 -0.66 7.75
N LEU A 39 -13.18 -1.47 6.71
CA LEU A 39 -12.25 -2.60 6.69
C LEU A 39 -10.80 -2.16 6.91
N SER A 40 -10.44 -1.03 6.37
CA SER A 40 -9.08 -0.51 6.40
C SER A 40 -8.82 0.49 7.54
N SER A 41 -9.83 0.82 8.33
CA SER A 41 -9.71 1.85 9.37
C SER A 41 -8.69 1.53 10.45
N GLY A 42 -8.54 0.25 10.81
CA GLY A 42 -7.60 -0.17 11.85
C GLY A 42 -6.14 -0.26 11.39
N PHE A 43 -5.89 -0.13 10.10
CA PHE A 43 -4.54 -0.23 9.53
C PHE A 43 -3.85 1.13 9.38
N LEU A 44 -4.31 2.10 10.13
CA LEU A 44 -3.72 3.44 10.10
C LEU A 44 -2.39 3.45 10.87
N LEU A 45 -1.48 4.27 10.41
CA LEU A 45 -0.22 4.57 11.11
C LEU A 45 0.48 3.31 11.64
N GLY A 46 0.73 2.35 10.73
CA GLY A 46 1.44 1.13 11.11
C GLY A 46 0.72 0.34 12.19
N MET A 47 -0.53 -0.03 11.96
CA MET A 47 -1.38 -0.79 12.90
C MET A 47 -1.72 -0.02 14.18
N GLY A 48 -1.78 1.32 14.07
CA GLY A 48 -2.23 2.19 15.14
C GLY A 48 -1.13 2.72 16.07
N ASN A 49 0.03 2.09 16.07
CA ASN A 49 1.11 2.48 16.99
C ASN A 49 2.49 2.56 16.33
N MET A 50 2.52 2.59 15.01
CA MET A 50 3.74 2.66 14.19
C MET A 50 4.65 1.43 14.27
N LYS A 51 4.24 0.40 15.00
CA LYS A 51 5.04 -0.84 15.14
C LYS A 51 4.74 -1.86 14.03
N GLY A 52 3.67 -1.66 13.29
CA GLY A 52 3.28 -2.56 12.22
C GLY A 52 3.80 -2.13 10.86
N THR A 53 3.49 -2.96 9.87
CA THR A 53 3.86 -2.74 8.48
C THR A 53 3.20 -1.47 7.93
N CYS A 54 3.88 -0.82 7.00
CA CYS A 54 3.35 0.35 6.29
C CYS A 54 1.99 0.05 5.66
N GLY A 55 1.02 0.94 5.90
CA GLY A 55 -0.35 0.77 5.40
C GLY A 55 -0.46 0.74 3.89
N ALA A 56 0.40 1.49 3.20
CA ALA A 56 0.42 1.49 1.73
C ALA A 56 0.80 0.10 1.20
N LEU A 57 1.77 -0.55 1.83
CA LEU A 57 2.18 -1.91 1.46
C LEU A 57 1.08 -2.91 1.76
N ILE A 58 0.41 -2.78 2.91
CA ILE A 58 -0.71 -3.64 3.27
C ILE A 58 -1.81 -3.55 2.21
N ALA A 59 -2.19 -2.34 1.82
CA ALA A 59 -3.23 -2.12 0.81
C ALA A 59 -2.81 -2.70 -0.55
N ALA A 60 -1.57 -2.50 -0.96
CA ALA A 60 -1.07 -3.05 -2.21
C ALA A 60 -1.17 -4.58 -2.21
N ASN A 61 -0.86 -5.20 -1.08
CA ASN A 61 -0.95 -6.65 -0.94
C ASN A 61 -2.41 -7.14 -1.01
N MET A 62 -3.34 -6.40 -0.41
CA MET A 62 -4.77 -6.69 -0.53
C MET A 62 -5.22 -6.64 -1.98
N LEU A 63 -4.82 -5.58 -2.68
CA LEU A 63 -5.17 -5.39 -4.09
C LEU A 63 -4.54 -6.46 -4.98
N LEU A 64 -3.32 -6.85 -4.67
CA LEU A 64 -2.66 -7.94 -5.40
C LEU A 64 -3.50 -9.22 -5.32
N GLY A 65 -4.01 -9.54 -4.13
CA GLY A 65 -4.87 -10.71 -3.97
C GLY A 65 -6.19 -10.60 -4.72
N LEU A 66 -6.77 -9.40 -4.75
CA LEU A 66 -8.08 -9.17 -5.40
C LEU A 66 -7.98 -9.09 -6.92
N LEU A 67 -6.90 -8.52 -7.45
CA LEU A 67 -6.79 -8.17 -8.87
C LEU A 67 -5.84 -9.04 -9.68
N ASN A 68 -5.07 -9.88 -9.02
CA ASN A 68 -4.10 -10.72 -9.71
C ASN A 68 -4.80 -11.79 -10.57
N GLU A 69 -4.40 -11.88 -11.83
CA GLU A 69 -4.89 -12.89 -12.77
C GLU A 69 -3.80 -13.88 -13.17
N SER A 70 -2.63 -13.75 -12.58
CA SER A 70 -1.50 -14.65 -12.84
C SER A 70 -1.74 -16.01 -12.19
N LYS A 71 -1.07 -17.04 -12.70
CA LYS A 71 -1.13 -18.40 -12.15
C LYS A 71 -0.14 -18.60 -11.02
N LYS A 72 0.70 -17.60 -10.73
CA LYS A 72 1.67 -17.68 -9.64
C LYS A 72 0.97 -17.75 -8.29
N ARG A 73 1.58 -18.45 -7.36
CA ARG A 73 1.03 -18.58 -6.01
C ARG A 73 1.14 -17.25 -5.27
N MET A 74 0.11 -16.92 -4.48
CA MET A 74 0.09 -15.68 -3.71
C MET A 74 1.27 -15.53 -2.76
N MET A 75 1.75 -16.64 -2.20
CA MET A 75 2.95 -16.58 -1.33
C MET A 75 4.15 -16.00 -2.09
N THR A 76 4.37 -16.42 -3.33
CA THR A 76 5.45 -15.91 -4.17
C THR A 76 5.24 -14.45 -4.51
N LEU A 77 4.02 -14.11 -4.92
CA LEU A 77 3.68 -12.74 -5.32
C LEU A 77 3.81 -11.77 -4.14
N SER A 78 3.28 -12.15 -3.00
CA SER A 78 3.34 -11.31 -1.79
C SER A 78 4.80 -11.11 -1.35
N ALA A 79 5.61 -12.17 -1.34
CA ALA A 79 7.01 -12.07 -0.98
C ALA A 79 7.75 -11.12 -1.92
N ASN A 80 7.48 -11.19 -3.21
CA ASN A 80 8.10 -10.31 -4.20
C ASN A 80 7.70 -8.86 -3.99
N LEU A 81 6.41 -8.62 -3.71
CA LEU A 81 5.91 -7.27 -3.44
C LEU A 81 6.62 -6.67 -2.23
N VAL A 82 6.72 -7.43 -1.15
CA VAL A 82 7.37 -6.99 0.09
C VAL A 82 8.84 -6.70 -0.14
N ASP A 83 9.56 -7.59 -0.82
CA ASP A 83 10.98 -7.43 -1.12
C ASP A 83 11.24 -6.18 -1.98
N GLU A 84 10.44 -5.97 -3.01
CA GLU A 84 10.57 -4.80 -3.88
C GLU A 84 10.27 -3.51 -3.12
N PHE A 85 9.25 -3.52 -2.26
CA PHE A 85 8.92 -2.36 -1.45
C PHE A 85 10.05 -2.00 -0.49
N GLU A 86 10.64 -3.00 0.16
CA GLU A 86 11.75 -2.78 1.07
C GLU A 86 12.95 -2.18 0.36
N LYS A 87 13.28 -2.69 -0.82
CA LYS A 87 14.38 -2.14 -1.63
C LYS A 87 14.14 -0.68 -2.01
N LYS A 88 12.93 -0.34 -2.41
CA LYS A 88 12.59 1.02 -2.83
C LYS A 88 12.47 1.99 -1.67
N SER A 89 11.92 1.55 -0.56
CA SER A 89 11.52 2.43 0.54
C SER A 89 12.52 2.43 1.70
N GLY A 90 13.33 1.40 1.82
CA GLY A 90 14.37 1.29 2.84
C GLY A 90 13.96 0.52 4.08
N ALA A 91 12.68 0.25 4.27
CA ALA A 91 12.16 -0.48 5.42
C ALA A 91 10.73 -0.94 5.14
N LEU A 92 10.15 -1.70 6.08
CA LEU A 92 8.76 -2.21 5.99
C LEU A 92 7.90 -1.65 7.10
N ILE A 93 8.48 -1.39 8.25
CA ILE A 93 7.76 -0.98 9.46
C ILE A 93 7.55 0.53 9.46
N CYS A 94 6.34 0.95 9.83
CA CYS A 94 5.95 2.36 9.80
C CYS A 94 6.95 3.26 10.56
N SER A 95 7.32 2.90 11.79
CA SER A 95 8.26 3.71 12.59
C SER A 95 9.64 3.83 11.94
N ASP A 96 10.09 2.78 11.27
CA ASP A 96 11.38 2.80 10.58
C ASP A 96 11.33 3.71 9.36
N LEU A 97 10.25 3.64 8.59
CA LEU A 97 10.05 4.50 7.41
C LEU A 97 9.96 5.98 7.81
N LYS A 98 9.31 6.26 8.92
CA LYS A 98 9.18 7.63 9.44
C LYS A 98 10.45 8.12 10.14
N GLY A 99 11.39 7.22 10.39
CA GLY A 99 12.67 7.58 10.99
C GLY A 99 12.60 7.98 12.45
N ILE A 100 11.67 7.37 13.20
CA ILE A 100 11.47 7.75 14.61
C ILE A 100 12.74 7.56 15.43
N LYS A 101 13.47 6.46 15.23
CA LYS A 101 14.68 6.18 15.99
C LYS A 101 15.90 6.95 15.49
N ILE A 102 16.02 7.15 14.18
CA ILE A 102 17.21 7.78 13.59
C ILE A 102 17.04 9.28 13.38
N GLY A 103 15.82 9.82 13.60
CA GLY A 103 15.55 11.24 13.44
C GLY A 103 15.52 11.74 12.01
N LYS A 104 15.41 10.82 11.04
CA LYS A 104 15.42 11.16 9.62
C LYS A 104 14.40 10.27 8.88
N VAL A 105 13.47 10.88 8.14
CA VAL A 105 12.48 10.15 7.36
C VAL A 105 13.18 9.40 6.23
N LEU A 106 13.01 8.07 6.18
CA LEU A 106 13.52 7.26 5.07
C LEU A 106 12.59 7.34 3.87
N CYS A 107 11.29 7.29 4.13
CA CYS A 107 10.28 7.29 3.08
C CYS A 107 9.02 7.97 3.62
N SER A 108 8.61 9.07 2.99
CA SER A 108 7.39 9.78 3.40
C SER A 108 6.15 8.93 3.10
N CYS A 109 5.01 9.27 3.72
CA CYS A 109 3.74 8.59 3.42
C CYS A 109 3.43 8.64 1.93
N ASP A 110 3.60 9.80 1.30
CA ASP A 110 3.34 9.96 -0.13
C ASP A 110 4.26 9.09 -0.96
N ASP A 111 5.54 9.02 -0.61
CA ASP A 111 6.50 8.18 -1.31
C ASP A 111 6.25 6.70 -1.10
N CYS A 112 5.80 6.31 0.09
CA CYS A 112 5.41 4.92 0.36
C CYS A 112 4.21 4.53 -0.51
N ILE A 113 3.23 5.41 -0.64
CA ILE A 113 2.07 5.21 -1.51
C ILE A 113 2.52 5.05 -2.96
N LYS A 114 3.37 5.94 -3.42
CA LYS A 114 3.91 5.90 -4.78
C LYS A 114 4.63 4.59 -5.04
N ASN A 115 5.55 4.21 -4.16
CA ASN A 115 6.34 2.99 -4.32
C ASN A 115 5.46 1.75 -4.33
N ALA A 116 4.50 1.66 -3.42
CA ALA A 116 3.60 0.51 -3.34
C ALA A 116 2.77 0.37 -4.62
N ILE A 117 2.21 1.46 -5.12
CA ILE A 117 1.38 1.43 -6.33
C ILE A 117 2.22 1.12 -7.57
N GLU A 118 3.42 1.70 -7.69
CA GLU A 118 4.30 1.39 -8.82
C GLU A 118 4.61 -0.09 -8.90
N ILE A 119 4.97 -0.69 -7.78
CA ILE A 119 5.31 -2.12 -7.72
C ILE A 119 4.07 -2.94 -8.06
N LEU A 120 2.93 -2.61 -7.46
CA LEU A 120 1.67 -3.31 -7.71
C LEU A 120 1.30 -3.26 -9.19
N GLU A 121 1.35 -2.09 -9.82
CA GLU A 121 1.00 -1.93 -11.23
C GLU A 121 1.92 -2.76 -12.13
N ASN A 122 3.20 -2.78 -11.84
CA ASN A 122 4.15 -3.59 -12.59
C ASN A 122 3.82 -5.07 -12.47
N MET A 123 3.47 -5.53 -11.27
CA MET A 123 3.13 -6.94 -11.05
C MET A 123 1.81 -7.32 -11.71
N LEU A 124 0.81 -6.45 -11.69
CA LEU A 124 -0.48 -6.70 -12.33
C LEU A 124 -0.38 -6.72 -13.86
N ASN A 125 0.58 -6.01 -14.42
CA ASN A 125 0.80 -5.97 -15.87
C ASN A 125 1.66 -7.13 -16.39
N GLU A 126 2.31 -7.88 -15.50
CA GLU A 126 3.07 -9.06 -15.90
C GLU A 126 2.11 -10.19 -16.27
N LYS A 127 2.41 -10.86 -17.39
CA LYS A 127 1.64 -12.01 -17.86
C LYS A 127 2.51 -13.25 -17.86
N GLU A 128 1.94 -14.36 -17.49
CA GLU A 128 2.61 -15.67 -17.54
C GLU A 128 2.51 -16.30 -18.91
#